data_b20ec8a964d271052399463611ab9962
#
_entry.id   b20ec8a964d271052399463611ab9962
#
_cell.length_a   1.000
_cell.length_b   1.000
_cell.length_c   1.000
_cell.angle_alpha   90.00
_cell.angle_beta   90.00
_cell.angle_gamma   90.00
#
_symmetry.space_group_name_H-M   'P 1'
#
loop_
_entity.id
_entity.type
_entity.pdbx_description
1 polymer ?
#
loop_
_entity_poly.entity_id
_entity_poly.type
_entity_poly.pdbx_seq_one_letter_code
_entity_poly.pdbx_strand_id
1 'polypeptide(L)'
;MCIRDSSKLDGLNGVPVINIHLWFDKKLTDIDHLLFSRSPLLSVYADMSITCKEYEDPDRSMLELVFAPAKDWINRSDQDIVDATMEELKKLFPTHFIGDDKTKLRKFKVVKTPRSVYKAVPGCQEFRPSQKSPIKNFFLAGDYTMQKYLASMEGAVLSGKLCAETINKEYSKTPQNVS
;
A
#
# COMPACT_ATOMS: atom_id res chain seq x y z
N MET A 1 0.43 12.14 -25.95
CA MET A 1 1.30 12.46 -24.80
C MET A 1 2.65 12.84 -25.36
N CYS A 2 3.16 14.02 -25.04
CA CYS A 2 4.47 14.42 -25.55
C CYS A 2 5.53 13.49 -24.92
N ILE A 3 6.42 12.91 -25.72
CA ILE A 3 7.48 11.97 -25.28
C ILE A 3 8.29 12.58 -24.10
N ARG A 4 8.49 13.90 -24.12
CA ARG A 4 9.22 14.65 -23.08
C ARG A 4 8.51 14.61 -21.71
N ASP A 5 7.18 14.56 -21.65
CA ASP A 5 6.45 14.57 -20.37
C ASP A 5 6.22 13.16 -19.81
N SER A 6 6.13 12.15 -20.68
CA SER A 6 6.07 10.75 -20.23
C SER A 6 7.44 10.26 -19.71
N SER A 7 8.55 10.74 -20.26
CA SER A 7 9.91 10.38 -19.78
C SER A 7 10.19 10.86 -18.35
N LYS A 8 9.51 11.91 -17.88
CA LYS A 8 9.61 12.32 -16.47
C LYS A 8 9.14 11.23 -15.51
N LEU A 9 8.09 10.49 -15.88
CA LEU A 9 7.56 9.41 -15.03
C LEU A 9 8.57 8.27 -14.83
N ASP A 10 9.53 8.11 -15.73
CA ASP A 10 10.62 7.11 -15.60
C ASP A 10 11.52 7.38 -14.39
N GLY A 11 11.55 8.62 -13.90
CA GLY A 11 12.24 9.00 -12.67
C GLY A 11 11.51 8.57 -11.38
N LEU A 12 10.25 8.17 -11.47
CA LEU A 12 9.47 7.65 -10.34
C LEU A 12 9.62 6.13 -10.25
N ASN A 13 10.75 5.68 -9.73
CA ASN A 13 11.06 4.26 -9.61
C ASN A 13 10.18 3.59 -8.55
N GLY A 14 9.41 2.57 -8.94
CA GLY A 14 8.62 1.77 -8.02
C GLY A 14 9.47 0.87 -7.13
N VAL A 15 9.06 0.71 -5.87
CA VAL A 15 9.63 -0.27 -4.94
C VAL A 15 8.67 -1.43 -4.72
N PRO A 16 9.18 -2.65 -4.48
CA PRO A 16 8.33 -3.78 -4.22
C PRO A 16 7.68 -3.68 -2.83
N VAL A 17 6.48 -4.24 -2.74
CA VAL A 17 5.78 -4.52 -1.48
C VAL A 17 5.27 -5.97 -1.53
N ILE A 18 5.29 -6.64 -0.39
CA ILE A 18 4.71 -7.96 -0.21
C ILE A 18 3.67 -7.84 0.90
N ASN A 19 2.43 -8.18 0.59
CA ASN A 19 1.36 -8.32 1.57
C ASN A 19 1.17 -9.81 1.86
N ILE A 20 1.02 -10.14 3.14
CA ILE A 20 0.86 -11.51 3.59
C ILE A 20 -0.43 -11.60 4.39
N HIS A 21 -1.28 -12.54 4.03
CA HIS A 21 -2.53 -12.83 4.71
C HIS A 21 -2.40 -14.21 5.36
N LEU A 22 -2.62 -14.27 6.67
CA LEU A 22 -2.51 -15.49 7.47
C LEU A 22 -3.79 -15.73 8.26
N TRP A 23 -4.36 -16.92 8.12
CA TRP A 23 -5.54 -17.36 8.89
C TRP A 23 -5.12 -18.38 9.95
N PHE A 24 -5.44 -18.10 11.18
CA PHE A 24 -5.13 -18.92 12.34
C PHE A 24 -6.35 -19.69 12.86
N ASP A 25 -6.13 -20.71 13.66
CA ASP A 25 -7.18 -21.48 14.30
C ASP A 25 -7.62 -20.89 15.65
N LYS A 26 -6.92 -19.87 16.14
CA LYS A 26 -7.21 -19.15 17.38
C LYS A 26 -7.03 -17.65 17.24
N LYS A 27 -7.61 -16.89 18.17
CA LYS A 27 -7.37 -15.45 18.30
C LYS A 27 -5.95 -15.17 18.79
N LEU A 28 -5.28 -14.21 18.18
CA LEU A 28 -3.92 -13.78 18.53
C LEU A 28 -3.90 -12.45 19.29
N THR A 29 -4.89 -11.60 19.07
CA THR A 29 -4.96 -10.27 19.68
C THR A 29 -6.40 -9.77 19.71
N ASP A 30 -6.70 -8.83 20.62
CA ASP A 30 -7.98 -8.11 20.72
C ASP A 30 -7.86 -6.65 20.26
N ILE A 31 -6.74 -6.29 19.62
CA ILE A 31 -6.47 -4.91 19.21
C ILE A 31 -7.16 -4.63 17.87
N ASP A 32 -8.06 -3.65 17.85
CA ASP A 32 -8.92 -3.28 16.72
C ASP A 32 -8.33 -2.20 15.79
N HIS A 33 -7.02 -2.07 15.73
CA HIS A 33 -6.35 -1.11 14.87
C HIS A 33 -5.02 -1.65 14.31
N LEU A 34 -4.51 -0.93 13.34
CA LEU A 34 -3.24 -1.22 12.68
C LEU A 34 -2.08 -0.98 13.65
N LEU A 35 -1.16 -1.93 13.70
CA LEU A 35 0.01 -1.93 14.56
C LEU A 35 1.28 -1.75 13.74
N PHE A 36 2.18 -0.91 14.24
CA PHE A 36 3.54 -0.79 13.73
C PHE A 36 4.49 -1.64 14.57
N SER A 37 5.36 -2.37 13.89
CA SER A 37 6.34 -3.26 14.52
C SER A 37 7.76 -2.75 14.32
N ARG A 38 8.65 -3.11 15.26
CA ARG A 38 10.11 -2.95 15.10
C ARG A 38 10.77 -4.17 14.46
N SER A 39 9.99 -5.14 14.01
CA SER A 39 10.52 -6.27 13.27
C SER A 39 11.24 -5.81 12.00
N PRO A 40 12.38 -6.39 11.63
CA PRO A 40 13.08 -6.06 10.40
C PRO A 40 12.32 -6.48 9.15
N LEU A 41 11.34 -7.39 9.27
CA LEU A 41 10.57 -7.94 8.15
C LEU A 41 9.11 -7.49 8.14
N LEU A 42 8.50 -7.32 9.31
CA LEU A 42 7.08 -7.00 9.45
C LEU A 42 6.93 -5.57 9.96
N SER A 43 6.75 -4.62 9.06
CA SER A 43 6.66 -3.20 9.45
C SER A 43 5.29 -2.83 10.02
N VAL A 44 4.24 -3.43 9.47
CA VAL A 44 2.84 -3.11 9.76
C VAL A 44 2.01 -4.38 9.72
N TYR A 45 1.06 -4.52 10.64
CA TYR A 45 0.07 -5.59 10.62
C TYR A 45 -1.23 -5.18 11.31
N ALA A 46 -2.32 -5.86 10.97
CA ALA A 46 -3.60 -5.73 11.61
C ALA A 46 -4.31 -7.09 11.68
N ASP A 47 -5.14 -7.29 12.71
CA ASP A 47 -6.06 -8.41 12.74
C ASP A 47 -7.36 -8.02 12.03
N MET A 48 -7.50 -8.46 10.80
CA MET A 48 -8.66 -8.16 9.96
C MET A 48 -9.95 -8.78 10.49
N SER A 49 -9.85 -9.83 11.31
CA SER A 49 -11.02 -10.42 11.96
C SER A 49 -11.63 -9.55 13.07
N ILE A 50 -10.97 -8.42 13.39
CA ILE A 50 -11.46 -7.40 14.32
C ILE A 50 -11.74 -6.10 13.60
N THR A 51 -10.80 -5.67 12.76
CA THR A 51 -10.83 -4.34 12.11
C THR A 51 -11.72 -4.27 10.87
N CYS A 52 -12.10 -5.42 10.29
CA CYS A 52 -12.85 -5.48 9.04
C CYS A 52 -14.06 -6.41 9.18
N LYS A 53 -15.27 -5.84 9.03
CA LYS A 53 -16.53 -6.55 9.21
C LYS A 53 -16.69 -7.78 8.31
N GLU A 54 -16.13 -7.73 7.10
CA GLU A 54 -16.18 -8.82 6.13
C GLU A 54 -15.38 -10.05 6.55
N TYR A 55 -14.43 -9.89 7.48
CA TYR A 55 -13.56 -10.95 8.02
C TYR A 55 -13.83 -11.24 9.49
N GLU A 56 -14.88 -10.64 10.07
CA GLU A 56 -15.17 -10.74 11.51
C GLU A 56 -15.26 -12.21 11.97
N ASP A 57 -14.45 -12.53 12.96
CA ASP A 57 -14.43 -13.85 13.61
C ASP A 57 -14.01 -13.66 15.08
N PRO A 58 -14.87 -13.98 16.05
CA PRO A 58 -14.57 -13.78 17.47
C PRO A 58 -13.49 -14.76 18.00
N ASP A 59 -13.35 -15.93 17.39
CA ASP A 59 -12.52 -17.02 17.90
C ASP A 59 -11.17 -17.15 17.18
N ARG A 60 -11.02 -16.53 16.02
CA ARG A 60 -9.89 -16.75 15.11
C ARG A 60 -9.34 -15.45 14.59
N SER A 61 -8.03 -15.42 14.36
CA SER A 61 -7.36 -14.28 13.74
C SER A 61 -7.14 -14.47 12.24
N MET A 62 -7.37 -13.39 11.51
CA MET A 62 -6.93 -13.21 10.14
C MET A 62 -5.97 -12.01 10.10
N LEU A 63 -4.67 -12.28 10.12
CA LEU A 63 -3.68 -11.20 10.06
C LEU A 63 -3.40 -10.79 8.62
N GLU A 64 -3.43 -9.49 8.36
CA GLU A 64 -2.82 -8.87 7.20
C GLU A 64 -1.53 -8.16 7.62
N LEU A 65 -0.43 -8.50 6.95
CA LEU A 65 0.90 -8.01 7.27
C LEU A 65 1.57 -7.39 6.04
N VAL A 66 2.29 -6.30 6.24
CA VAL A 66 3.11 -5.68 5.22
C VAL A 66 4.58 -6.03 5.47
N PHE A 67 5.16 -6.71 4.50
CA PHE A 67 6.53 -7.16 4.50
C PHE A 67 7.40 -6.13 3.78
N ALA A 68 8.15 -5.34 4.53
CA ALA A 68 9.00 -4.29 4.00
C ALA A 68 10.30 -4.17 4.81
N PRO A 69 11.45 -4.05 4.16
CA PRO A 69 11.66 -3.91 2.73
C PRO A 69 11.55 -5.23 1.96
N ALA A 70 10.74 -5.25 0.90
CA ALA A 70 10.47 -6.47 0.13
C ALA A 70 11.52 -6.77 -0.95
N LYS A 71 12.50 -5.89 -1.18
CA LYS A 71 13.46 -5.98 -2.28
C LYS A 71 14.19 -7.32 -2.35
N ASP A 72 14.63 -7.83 -1.21
CA ASP A 72 15.43 -9.06 -1.13
C ASP A 72 14.56 -10.34 -1.08
N TRP A 73 13.24 -10.15 -0.97
CA TRP A 73 12.27 -11.22 -0.79
C TRP A 73 11.31 -11.41 -1.96
N ILE A 74 11.18 -10.43 -2.84
CA ILE A 74 10.17 -10.43 -3.91
C ILE A 74 10.30 -11.64 -4.84
N ASN A 75 11.51 -12.17 -5.02
CA ASN A 75 11.81 -13.32 -5.88
C ASN A 75 11.83 -14.66 -5.12
N ARG A 76 11.66 -14.66 -3.79
CA ARG A 76 11.63 -15.90 -3.00
C ARG A 76 10.29 -16.62 -3.14
N SER A 77 10.25 -17.88 -2.78
CA SER A 77 8.99 -18.65 -2.77
C SER A 77 8.01 -18.09 -1.74
N ASP A 78 6.71 -18.31 -1.95
CA ASP A 78 5.69 -17.91 -0.98
C ASP A 78 5.89 -18.63 0.37
N GLN A 79 6.35 -19.88 0.33
CA GLN A 79 6.64 -20.66 1.54
C GLN A 79 7.79 -20.02 2.34
N ASP A 80 8.91 -19.64 1.71
CA ASP A 80 10.03 -19.00 2.41
C ASP A 80 9.60 -17.69 3.09
N ILE A 81 8.74 -16.92 2.42
CA ILE A 81 8.20 -15.66 2.96
C ILE A 81 7.31 -15.94 4.17
N VAL A 82 6.45 -16.95 4.08
CA VAL A 82 5.56 -17.33 5.19
C VAL A 82 6.36 -17.88 6.36
N ASP A 83 7.36 -18.73 6.12
CA ASP A 83 8.21 -19.29 7.17
C ASP A 83 8.95 -18.17 7.94
N ALA A 84 9.56 -17.22 7.21
CA ALA A 84 10.19 -16.05 7.83
C ALA A 84 9.18 -15.18 8.60
N THR A 85 7.97 -15.02 8.07
CA THR A 85 6.88 -14.30 8.75
C THR A 85 6.48 -15.00 10.05
N MET A 86 6.36 -16.32 10.04
CA MET A 86 6.01 -17.10 11.23
C MET A 86 7.09 -17.00 12.32
N GLU A 87 8.38 -16.98 11.95
CA GLU A 87 9.46 -16.75 12.91
C GLU A 87 9.39 -15.37 13.58
N GLU A 88 9.03 -14.33 12.84
CA GLU A 88 8.81 -12.98 13.41
C GLU A 88 7.54 -12.93 14.29
N LEU A 89 6.46 -13.60 13.87
CA LEU A 89 5.23 -13.66 14.67
C LEU A 89 5.41 -14.39 16.00
N LYS A 90 6.25 -15.43 16.05
CA LYS A 90 6.62 -16.09 17.32
C LYS A 90 7.30 -15.15 18.32
N LYS A 91 8.03 -14.15 17.82
CA LYS A 91 8.65 -13.13 18.66
C LYS A 91 7.64 -12.09 19.11
N LEU A 92 6.66 -11.74 18.28
CA LEU A 92 5.62 -10.75 18.58
C LEU A 92 4.54 -11.33 19.50
N PHE A 93 4.19 -12.60 19.34
CA PHE A 93 3.13 -13.29 20.09
C PHE A 93 3.68 -14.60 20.74
N PRO A 94 4.70 -14.51 21.62
CA PRO A 94 5.38 -15.69 22.12
C PRO A 94 4.45 -16.69 22.82
N THR A 95 3.47 -16.20 23.59
CA THR A 95 2.52 -17.04 24.35
C THR A 95 1.61 -17.88 23.46
N HIS A 96 1.36 -17.48 22.22
CA HIS A 96 0.45 -18.17 21.30
C HIS A 96 1.12 -19.33 20.54
N PHE A 97 2.45 -19.38 20.50
CA PHE A 97 3.19 -20.35 19.70
C PHE A 97 4.01 -21.34 20.51
N ILE A 98 3.80 -21.38 21.85
CA ILE A 98 4.50 -22.28 22.79
C ILE A 98 3.50 -23.23 23.43
N GLY A 99 3.97 -24.45 23.77
CA GLY A 99 3.18 -25.46 24.47
C GLY A 99 2.35 -26.39 23.57
N ASP A 100 1.53 -27.23 24.20
CA ASP A 100 0.74 -28.25 23.49
C ASP A 100 -0.48 -27.65 22.78
N ASP A 101 -1.02 -26.56 23.31
CA ASP A 101 -2.18 -25.84 22.78
C ASP A 101 -1.80 -24.62 21.92
N LYS A 102 -0.68 -24.73 21.19
CA LYS A 102 -0.18 -23.65 20.31
C LYS A 102 -1.12 -23.34 19.15
N THR A 103 -1.17 -22.06 18.78
CA THR A 103 -1.90 -21.58 17.59
C THR A 103 -1.31 -22.15 16.30
N LYS A 104 -2.17 -22.58 15.39
CA LYS A 104 -1.79 -23.18 14.11
C LYS A 104 -2.20 -22.29 12.95
N LEU A 105 -1.29 -22.16 11.98
CA LEU A 105 -1.61 -21.56 10.70
C LEU A 105 -2.49 -22.52 9.88
N ARG A 106 -3.67 -22.05 9.45
CA ARG A 106 -4.63 -22.83 8.66
C ARG A 106 -4.48 -22.59 7.17
N LYS A 107 -4.22 -21.34 6.79
CA LYS A 107 -4.15 -20.90 5.40
C LYS A 107 -3.27 -19.67 5.31
N PHE A 108 -2.63 -19.49 4.19
CA PHE A 108 -1.93 -18.24 3.86
C PHE A 108 -2.17 -17.81 2.41
N LYS A 109 -1.91 -16.53 2.16
CA LYS A 109 -1.81 -15.95 0.82
C LYS A 109 -0.71 -14.90 0.82
N VAL A 110 0.18 -14.96 -0.16
CA VAL A 110 1.21 -13.96 -0.40
C VAL A 110 0.85 -13.20 -1.67
N VAL A 111 0.86 -11.87 -1.59
CA VAL A 111 0.62 -10.97 -2.73
C VAL A 111 1.89 -10.16 -2.95
N LYS A 112 2.52 -10.37 -4.09
CA LYS A 112 3.76 -9.70 -4.49
C LYS A 112 3.46 -8.60 -5.51
N THR A 113 3.84 -7.37 -5.18
CA THR A 113 3.70 -6.23 -6.07
C THR A 113 5.09 -5.66 -6.36
N PRO A 114 5.70 -5.99 -7.50
CA PRO A 114 7.10 -5.62 -7.80
C PRO A 114 7.34 -4.10 -7.90
N ARG A 115 6.31 -3.35 -8.27
CA ARG A 115 6.35 -1.88 -8.38
C ARG A 115 5.09 -1.31 -7.75
N SER A 116 5.06 -1.23 -6.43
CA SER A 116 3.89 -0.77 -5.69
C SER A 116 3.86 0.74 -5.58
N VAL A 117 4.75 1.32 -4.78
CA VAL A 117 4.85 2.76 -4.56
C VAL A 117 6.14 3.30 -5.15
N TYR A 118 6.17 4.57 -5.58
CA TYR A 118 7.44 5.15 -6.01
C TYR A 118 8.35 5.41 -4.81
N LYS A 119 9.65 5.22 -5.01
CA LYS A 119 10.67 5.48 -3.99
C LYS A 119 10.80 7.00 -3.79
N ALA A 120 10.48 7.46 -2.59
CA ALA A 120 10.69 8.84 -2.20
C ALA A 120 12.18 9.08 -1.93
N VAL A 121 12.86 9.65 -2.92
CA VAL A 121 14.27 10.05 -2.83
C VAL A 121 14.38 11.57 -3.01
N PRO A 122 15.46 12.21 -2.52
CA PRO A 122 15.71 13.63 -2.80
C PRO A 122 15.64 13.91 -4.31
N GLY A 123 14.93 14.98 -4.69
CA GLY A 123 14.73 15.35 -6.10
C GLY A 123 13.57 14.66 -6.80
N CYS A 124 12.91 13.66 -6.22
CA CYS A 124 11.82 12.94 -6.89
C CYS A 124 10.61 13.83 -7.24
N GLN A 125 10.46 14.99 -6.61
CA GLN A 125 9.38 15.95 -6.90
C GLN A 125 9.43 16.47 -8.34
N GLU A 126 10.61 16.59 -8.94
CA GLU A 126 10.78 17.06 -10.32
C GLU A 126 10.17 16.12 -11.36
N PHE A 127 10.02 14.84 -11.00
CA PHE A 127 9.44 13.81 -11.85
C PHE A 127 7.92 13.70 -11.73
N ARG A 128 7.31 14.36 -10.75
CA ARG A 128 5.87 14.32 -10.53
C ARG A 128 5.17 15.31 -11.48
N PRO A 129 4.26 14.83 -12.35
CA PRO A 129 3.53 15.71 -13.25
C PRO A 129 2.49 16.54 -12.51
N SER A 130 2.16 17.71 -13.05
CA SER A 130 0.98 18.47 -12.60
C SER A 130 -0.32 17.78 -13.02
N GLN A 131 -1.45 18.20 -12.43
CA GLN A 131 -2.77 17.71 -12.80
C GLN A 131 -3.17 18.08 -14.24
N LYS A 132 -2.65 19.23 -14.75
CA LYS A 132 -2.85 19.64 -16.13
C LYS A 132 -1.76 19.05 -17.01
N SER A 133 -2.15 18.30 -18.04
CA SER A 133 -1.23 17.80 -19.06
C SER A 133 -1.14 18.81 -20.23
N PRO A 134 -0.12 18.70 -21.08
CA PRO A 134 -0.03 19.51 -22.31
C PRO A 134 -1.06 19.11 -23.38
N ILE A 135 -1.76 18.01 -23.19
CA ILE A 135 -2.79 17.53 -24.12
C ILE A 135 -4.12 18.19 -23.71
N LYS A 136 -4.79 18.82 -24.66
CA LYS A 136 -6.10 19.43 -24.42
C LYS A 136 -7.11 18.39 -23.91
N ASN A 137 -7.85 18.74 -22.86
CA ASN A 137 -8.87 17.88 -22.22
C ASN A 137 -8.33 16.59 -21.59
N PHE A 138 -7.02 16.50 -21.33
CA PHE A 138 -6.40 15.35 -20.67
C PHE A 138 -5.76 15.80 -19.34
N PHE A 139 -6.31 15.33 -18.24
CA PHE A 139 -5.88 15.67 -16.88
C PHE A 139 -5.40 14.43 -16.15
N LEU A 140 -4.52 14.63 -15.17
CA LEU A 140 -3.89 13.56 -14.41
C LEU A 140 -4.32 13.63 -12.94
N ALA A 141 -4.69 12.48 -12.38
CA ALA A 141 -4.93 12.31 -10.96
C ALA A 141 -4.25 11.02 -10.49
N GLY A 142 -3.78 11.01 -9.25
CA GLY A 142 -3.08 9.89 -8.63
C GLY A 142 -2.04 10.40 -7.65
N ASP A 143 -1.63 9.57 -6.72
CA ASP A 143 -0.62 9.90 -5.70
C ASP A 143 0.73 10.30 -6.29
N TYR A 144 1.04 9.84 -7.50
CA TYR A 144 2.24 10.16 -8.27
C TYR A 144 2.27 11.59 -8.83
N THR A 145 1.12 12.29 -8.90
CA THR A 145 1.06 13.68 -9.39
C THR A 145 1.51 14.67 -8.33
N MET A 146 1.81 15.91 -8.75
CA MET A 146 2.29 16.95 -7.85
C MET A 146 1.21 17.34 -6.82
N GLN A 147 1.47 17.03 -5.56
CA GLN A 147 0.69 17.39 -4.38
C GLN A 147 1.59 17.27 -3.13
N LYS A 148 1.12 17.68 -1.96
CA LYS A 148 1.97 17.81 -0.75
C LYS A 148 2.38 16.50 -0.07
N TYR A 149 1.68 15.40 -0.32
CA TYR A 149 2.02 14.10 0.27
C TYR A 149 2.93 13.27 -0.65
N LEU A 150 3.59 12.27 -0.08
CA LEU A 150 4.27 11.23 -0.83
C LEU A 150 3.26 10.19 -1.35
N ALA A 151 3.75 9.08 -1.92
CA ALA A 151 2.92 7.97 -2.38
C ALA A 151 2.05 7.44 -1.22
N SER A 152 0.76 7.74 -1.26
CA SER A 152 -0.20 7.39 -0.21
C SER A 152 -1.64 7.53 -0.70
N MET A 153 -2.58 6.89 0.00
CA MET A 153 -4.02 7.05 -0.27
C MET A 153 -4.46 8.51 -0.09
N GLU A 154 -3.95 9.20 0.95
CA GLU A 154 -4.25 10.63 1.16
C GLU A 154 -3.74 11.50 0.01
N GLY A 155 -2.55 11.20 -0.52
CA GLY A 155 -2.02 11.86 -1.71
C GLY A 155 -2.89 11.63 -2.95
N ALA A 156 -3.41 10.43 -3.13
CA ALA A 156 -4.32 10.11 -4.24
C ALA A 156 -5.63 10.89 -4.14
N VAL A 157 -6.25 10.95 -2.95
CA VAL A 157 -7.48 11.73 -2.71
C VAL A 157 -7.25 13.22 -2.95
N LEU A 158 -6.17 13.77 -2.41
CA LEU A 158 -5.83 15.18 -2.62
C LEU A 158 -5.58 15.47 -4.10
N SER A 159 -4.89 14.60 -4.80
CA SER A 159 -4.66 14.73 -6.25
C SER A 159 -5.97 14.77 -7.04
N GLY A 160 -6.95 13.93 -6.69
CA GLY A 160 -8.29 13.97 -7.31
C GLY A 160 -8.99 15.31 -7.11
N LYS A 161 -8.94 15.88 -5.91
CA LYS A 161 -9.48 17.22 -5.63
C LYS A 161 -8.79 18.30 -6.46
N LEU A 162 -7.46 18.32 -6.49
CA LEU A 162 -6.68 19.27 -7.28
C LEU A 162 -6.94 19.13 -8.79
N CYS A 163 -7.14 17.90 -9.26
CA CYS A 163 -7.52 17.64 -10.65
C CYS A 163 -8.89 18.23 -10.99
N ALA A 164 -9.90 18.00 -10.16
CA ALA A 164 -11.23 18.57 -10.33
C ALA A 164 -11.22 20.12 -10.32
N GLU A 165 -10.47 20.72 -9.40
CA GLU A 165 -10.29 22.18 -9.36
C GLU A 165 -9.61 22.70 -10.65
N THR A 166 -8.63 21.96 -11.17
CA THR A 166 -7.92 22.33 -12.41
C THR A 166 -8.86 22.27 -13.61
N ILE A 167 -9.70 21.24 -13.70
CA ILE A 167 -10.74 21.11 -14.73
C ILE A 167 -11.73 22.28 -14.64
N ASN A 168 -12.25 22.54 -13.45
CA ASN A 168 -13.21 23.65 -13.26
C ASN A 168 -12.63 25.00 -13.68
N LYS A 169 -11.38 25.28 -13.30
CA LYS A 169 -10.70 26.52 -13.71
C LYS A 169 -10.52 26.65 -15.21
N GLU A 170 -10.25 25.53 -15.90
CA GLU A 170 -10.08 25.51 -17.36
C GLU A 170 -11.40 25.81 -18.08
N TYR A 171 -12.49 25.14 -17.67
CA TYR A 171 -13.79 25.27 -18.33
C TYR A 171 -14.58 26.50 -17.92
N SER A 172 -14.41 27.05 -16.70
CA SER A 172 -15.05 28.28 -16.28
C SER A 172 -14.51 29.52 -17.01
N LYS A 173 -13.30 29.41 -17.61
CA LYS A 173 -12.69 30.48 -18.41
C LYS A 173 -13.11 30.48 -19.87
N THR A 174 -13.80 29.42 -20.34
CA THR A 174 -14.30 29.39 -21.72
C THR A 174 -15.69 30.00 -21.74
N PRO A 175 -15.90 31.17 -22.40
CA PRO A 175 -17.25 31.72 -22.59
C PRO A 175 -18.10 30.67 -23.29
N GLN A 176 -19.25 30.34 -22.73
CA GLN A 176 -20.27 29.57 -23.45
C GLN A 176 -20.76 30.47 -24.59
N ASN A 177 -20.19 30.31 -25.77
CA ASN A 177 -20.85 30.80 -26.99
C ASN A 177 -22.07 29.90 -27.20
N VAL A 178 -23.17 30.25 -26.55
CA VAL A 178 -24.51 29.77 -26.89
C VAL A 178 -24.92 30.51 -28.15
N SER A 179 -24.78 29.88 -29.28
CA SER A 179 -25.45 30.29 -30.53
C SER A 179 -26.72 29.47 -30.68
#